data_ed77b097c4f7d2ef15c5a4efc4eab725
#
_entry.id   ed77b097c4f7d2ef15c5a4efc4eab725
#
_cell.length_a   1.000
_cell.length_b   1.000
_cell.length_c   1.000
_cell.angle_alpha   90.00
_cell.angle_beta   90.00
_cell.angle_gamma   90.00
#
_symmetry.space_group_name_H-M   'P 1'
#
loop_
_entity.id
_entity.type
_entity.pdbx_description
1 polymer ?
#
loop_
_entity_poly.entity_id
_entity_poly.type
_entity_poly.pdbx_seq_one_letter_code
_entity_poly.pdbx_strand_id
1 'polypeptide(L)'
;MDVIHGYETIFPIPLGLSCTWDMAAIEQSARIAATEASADGISWTFSPMVDISRDPRWGRVSEGSGEDPFLGGAIARAMVLGYQGKDLNDQLKRNDEIMACVKHFALYGAGEAGRDYNTVDMSRNRMFNEYMYPYEAAVHAGVGSVMASFNEVDGVPATANRWLMTDVLRKQWGFSGFVVTDFTGISEMVEHGIGNLQTVSARALNAGVDMDMVSEGFVGTLKKSLTEGKITMKTLDAACHRILEAKYKLEIGRAHV
;
A
#
# COMPACT_ATOMS: atom_id res chain seq x y z
N MET A 1 11.12 -4.61 1.05
CA MET A 1 11.75 -4.25 2.34
C MET A 1 11.09 -2.99 2.89
N ASP A 2 10.90 -2.90 4.22
CA ASP A 2 10.41 -1.68 4.86
C ASP A 2 11.57 -0.73 5.12
N VAL A 3 11.49 0.48 4.55
CA VAL A 3 12.49 1.55 4.76
C VAL A 3 11.74 2.70 5.46
N ILE A 4 11.05 2.37 6.56
CA ILE A 4 10.07 3.25 7.22
C ILE A 4 10.70 4.52 7.80
N HIS A 5 11.91 4.41 8.36
CA HIS A 5 12.62 5.56 8.94
C HIS A 5 14.14 5.53 8.63
N GLY A 6 14.49 5.24 7.39
CA GLY A 6 15.84 5.16 6.87
C GLY A 6 16.24 3.75 6.46
N TYR A 7 17.40 3.62 5.85
CA TYR A 7 18.04 2.37 5.42
C TYR A 7 19.34 2.14 6.16
N GLU A 8 20.44 2.72 5.73
CA GLU A 8 21.71 2.77 6.50
C GLU A 8 21.69 3.93 7.51
N THR A 9 21.29 5.12 7.05
CA THR A 9 21.05 6.27 7.92
C THR A 9 19.72 6.10 8.63
N ILE A 10 19.75 6.00 9.96
CA ILE A 10 18.53 5.86 10.78
C ILE A 10 18.01 7.25 11.15
N PHE A 11 16.81 7.55 10.65
CA PHE A 11 16.07 8.76 11.00
C PHE A 11 15.16 8.51 12.22
N PRO A 12 14.63 9.57 12.86
CA PRO A 12 13.56 9.41 13.85
C PRO A 12 12.38 8.61 13.27
N ILE A 13 11.66 7.89 14.13
CA ILE A 13 10.43 7.20 13.72
C ILE A 13 9.45 8.18 13.07
N PRO A 14 8.55 7.74 12.16
CA PRO A 14 7.62 8.63 11.46
C PRO A 14 6.81 9.53 12.37
N LEU A 15 6.35 9.02 13.52
CA LEU A 15 5.66 9.83 14.53
C LEU A 15 6.53 10.96 15.08
N GLY A 16 7.82 10.71 15.28
CA GLY A 16 8.79 11.74 15.70
C GLY A 16 9.07 12.75 14.59
N LEU A 17 9.22 12.29 13.33
CA LEU A 17 9.37 13.16 12.17
C LEU A 17 8.16 14.07 11.96
N SER A 18 6.95 13.58 12.18
CA SER A 18 5.72 14.38 12.04
C SER A 18 5.68 15.59 12.96
N CYS A 19 6.31 15.50 14.14
CA CYS A 19 6.39 16.61 15.10
C CYS A 19 7.25 17.79 14.60
N THR A 20 8.07 17.60 13.58
CA THR A 20 8.90 18.67 13.01
C THR A 20 8.10 19.66 12.15
N TRP A 21 6.99 19.22 11.56
CA TRP A 21 6.21 19.97 10.56
C TRP A 21 7.04 20.43 9.35
N ASP A 22 8.25 19.89 9.19
CA ASP A 22 9.19 20.24 8.12
C ASP A 22 9.08 19.23 6.97
N MET A 23 8.20 19.52 6.01
CA MET A 23 7.99 18.65 4.84
C MET A 23 9.23 18.50 3.98
N ALA A 24 10.11 19.52 3.94
CA ALA A 24 11.34 19.45 3.18
C ALA A 24 12.35 18.47 3.82
N ALA A 25 12.48 18.49 5.14
CA ALA A 25 13.32 17.54 5.88
C ALA A 25 12.77 16.10 5.77
N ILE A 26 11.44 15.93 5.84
CA ILE A 26 10.78 14.61 5.68
C ILE A 26 11.01 14.06 4.27
N GLU A 27 10.82 14.87 3.24
CA GLU A 27 11.12 14.47 1.86
C GLU A 27 12.60 14.11 1.68
N GLN A 28 13.51 14.90 2.26
CA GLN A 28 14.94 14.65 2.18
C GLN A 28 15.34 13.35 2.90
N SER A 29 14.70 13.01 4.03
CA SER A 29 14.95 11.74 4.73
C SER A 29 14.59 10.54 3.85
N ALA A 30 13.42 10.60 3.18
CA ALA A 30 12.99 9.58 2.22
C ALA A 30 13.93 9.51 1.00
N ARG A 31 14.42 10.65 0.52
CA ARG A 31 15.40 10.70 -0.60
C ARG A 31 16.72 10.04 -0.23
N ILE A 32 17.25 10.30 0.96
CA ILE A 32 18.49 9.68 1.45
C ILE A 32 18.28 8.17 1.56
N ALA A 33 17.19 7.75 2.20
CA ALA A 33 16.86 6.33 2.34
C ALA A 33 16.73 5.61 0.99
N ALA A 34 16.12 6.27 -0.02
CA ALA A 34 16.03 5.72 -1.37
C ALA A 34 17.40 5.57 -2.04
N THR A 35 18.26 6.57 -1.91
CA THR A 35 19.63 6.56 -2.47
C THR A 35 20.45 5.42 -1.86
N GLU A 36 20.39 5.25 -0.55
CA GLU A 36 21.10 4.17 0.14
C GLU A 36 20.56 2.79 -0.25
N ALA A 37 19.22 2.62 -0.20
CA ALA A 37 18.57 1.34 -0.51
C ALA A 37 18.79 0.93 -1.97
N SER A 38 18.75 1.88 -2.92
CA SER A 38 18.99 1.59 -4.34
C SER A 38 20.43 1.16 -4.62
N ALA A 39 21.39 1.69 -3.87
CA ALA A 39 22.81 1.28 -3.97
C ALA A 39 22.99 -0.21 -3.64
N ASP A 40 22.15 -0.77 -2.77
CA ASP A 40 22.11 -2.20 -2.44
C ASP A 40 21.13 -3.01 -3.32
N GLY A 41 20.63 -2.41 -4.42
CA GLY A 41 19.77 -3.08 -5.39
C GLY A 41 18.30 -3.19 -4.96
N ILE A 42 17.86 -2.47 -3.94
CA ILE A 42 16.47 -2.41 -3.54
C ILE A 42 15.74 -1.42 -4.46
N SER A 43 14.76 -1.91 -5.21
CA SER A 43 13.98 -1.10 -6.16
C SER A 43 12.56 -0.76 -5.67
N TRP A 44 12.12 -1.38 -4.58
CA TRP A 44 10.77 -1.24 -4.04
C TRP A 44 10.75 -1.31 -2.51
N THR A 45 10.10 -0.33 -1.86
CA THR A 45 9.95 -0.27 -0.41
C THR A 45 8.48 -0.33 0.01
N PHE A 46 8.20 -0.86 1.22
CA PHE A 46 6.87 -0.87 1.84
C PHE A 46 6.68 0.35 2.76
N SER A 47 6.85 1.52 2.18
CA SER A 47 6.76 2.83 2.82
C SER A 47 6.23 3.87 1.81
N PRO A 48 5.49 4.91 2.27
CA PRO A 48 5.17 5.29 3.63
C PRO A 48 3.97 4.53 4.23
N MET A 49 3.96 4.40 5.56
CA MET A 49 2.79 4.03 6.33
C MET A 49 2.01 5.30 6.65
N VAL A 50 0.75 5.36 6.22
CA VAL A 50 -0.06 6.58 6.27
C VAL A 50 -1.37 6.41 7.04
N ASP A 51 -1.49 5.32 7.77
CA ASP A 51 -2.66 5.06 8.61
C ASP A 51 -2.82 6.16 9.66
N ILE A 52 -3.99 6.77 9.68
CA ILE A 52 -4.36 7.70 10.75
C ILE A 52 -4.64 6.90 12.01
N SER A 53 -3.93 7.23 13.08
CA SER A 53 -4.00 6.55 14.36
C SER A 53 -4.50 7.49 15.43
N ARG A 54 -5.69 7.20 15.99
CA ARG A 54 -6.31 7.98 17.07
C ARG A 54 -6.36 7.25 18.39
N ASP A 55 -6.24 5.93 18.36
CA ASP A 55 -6.19 5.13 19.58
C ASP A 55 -4.72 4.79 19.92
N PRO A 56 -4.17 5.34 21.01
CA PRO A 56 -2.76 5.14 21.36
C PRO A 56 -2.46 3.70 21.81
N ARG A 57 -3.47 2.84 21.99
CA ARG A 57 -3.28 1.42 22.29
C ARG A 57 -2.89 0.59 21.06
N TRP A 58 -3.13 1.11 19.85
CA TRP A 58 -2.71 0.41 18.64
C TRP A 58 -1.19 0.33 18.55
N GLY A 59 -0.67 -0.90 18.39
CA GLY A 59 0.77 -1.18 18.49
C GLY A 59 1.62 -0.56 17.36
N ARG A 60 1.00 -0.03 16.30
CA ARG A 60 1.69 0.51 15.11
C ARG A 60 1.66 2.03 15.02
N VAL A 61 1.25 2.73 16.08
CA VAL A 61 1.21 4.22 16.12
C VAL A 61 2.55 4.85 15.74
N SER A 62 3.68 4.23 16.11
CA SER A 62 5.02 4.75 15.84
C SER A 62 5.41 4.77 14.36
N GLU A 63 4.75 3.96 13.52
CA GLU A 63 5.05 3.85 12.09
C GLU A 63 4.40 4.97 11.26
N GLY A 64 3.37 5.62 11.77
CA GLY A 64 2.59 6.65 11.09
C GLY A 64 2.87 8.07 11.57
N SER A 65 2.17 9.02 10.99
CA SER A 65 2.31 10.46 11.25
C SER A 65 1.36 11.01 12.30
N GLY A 66 0.58 10.15 12.99
CA GLY A 66 -0.33 10.54 14.05
C GLY A 66 -1.80 10.60 13.61
N GLU A 67 -2.57 11.52 14.20
CA GLU A 67 -4.03 11.54 14.12
C GLU A 67 -4.62 12.56 13.12
N ASP A 68 -3.81 13.53 12.67
CA ASP A 68 -4.29 14.60 11.80
C ASP A 68 -4.23 14.17 10.31
N PRO A 69 -5.38 14.10 9.61
CA PRO A 69 -5.40 13.66 8.22
C PRO A 69 -4.71 14.61 7.25
N PHE A 70 -4.74 15.93 7.51
CA PHE A 70 -4.09 16.89 6.63
C PHE A 70 -2.57 16.80 6.73
N LEU A 71 -2.03 16.78 7.94
CA LEU A 71 -0.60 16.57 8.19
C LEU A 71 -0.15 15.22 7.62
N GLY A 72 -0.93 14.16 7.86
CA GLY A 72 -0.68 12.83 7.31
C GLY A 72 -0.62 12.82 5.78
N GLY A 73 -1.52 13.55 5.11
CA GLY A 73 -1.50 13.71 3.66
C GLY A 73 -0.28 14.48 3.14
N ALA A 74 0.11 15.56 3.83
CA ALA A 74 1.30 16.32 3.48
C ALA A 74 2.57 15.48 3.60
N ILE A 75 2.69 14.70 4.69
CA ILE A 75 3.81 13.78 4.92
C ILE A 75 3.82 12.65 3.90
N ALA A 76 2.66 12.02 3.63
CA ALA A 76 2.53 10.98 2.61
C ALA A 76 3.06 11.46 1.25
N ARG A 77 2.65 12.66 0.83
CA ARG A 77 3.15 13.28 -0.39
C ARG A 77 4.67 13.50 -0.35
N ALA A 78 5.19 14.09 0.72
CA ALA A 78 6.62 14.36 0.86
C ALA A 78 7.45 13.07 0.76
N MET A 79 7.05 12.01 1.44
CA MET A 79 7.75 10.74 1.41
C MET A 79 7.69 10.07 0.03
N VAL A 80 6.54 10.05 -0.64
CA VAL A 80 6.44 9.50 -2.01
C VAL A 80 7.36 10.25 -2.97
N LEU A 81 7.36 11.58 -2.93
CA LEU A 81 8.25 12.39 -3.76
C LEU A 81 9.74 12.19 -3.40
N GLY A 82 10.05 11.98 -2.14
CA GLY A 82 11.39 11.64 -1.69
C GLY A 82 11.87 10.29 -2.25
N TYR A 83 11.06 9.25 -2.18
CA TYR A 83 11.41 7.92 -2.70
C TYR A 83 11.46 7.88 -4.24
N GLN A 84 10.47 8.42 -4.92
CA GLN A 84 10.24 8.21 -6.36
C GLN A 84 10.69 9.36 -7.27
N GLY A 85 11.08 10.52 -6.69
CA GLY A 85 11.39 11.75 -7.45
C GLY A 85 10.25 12.75 -7.46
N LYS A 86 10.59 14.03 -7.66
CA LYS A 86 9.67 15.18 -7.54
C LYS A 86 8.82 15.43 -8.78
N ASP A 87 9.35 15.14 -9.96
CA ASP A 87 8.64 15.35 -11.20
C ASP A 87 7.74 14.15 -11.50
N LEU A 88 6.44 14.36 -11.39
CA LEU A 88 5.45 13.29 -11.60
C LEU A 88 5.52 12.65 -13.00
N ASN A 89 6.06 13.36 -13.99
CA ASN A 89 6.25 12.84 -15.35
C ASN A 89 7.56 12.06 -15.51
N ASP A 90 8.46 12.16 -14.54
CA ASP A 90 9.82 11.62 -14.58
C ASP A 90 10.18 10.73 -13.38
N GLN A 91 9.20 10.32 -12.58
CA GLN A 91 9.42 9.45 -11.42
C GLN A 91 9.95 8.08 -11.84
N LEU A 92 10.83 7.51 -10.99
CA LEU A 92 11.44 6.18 -11.15
C LEU A 92 12.31 6.02 -12.40
N LYS A 93 12.88 7.11 -12.91
CA LYS A 93 13.81 7.09 -14.04
C LYS A 93 15.28 7.20 -13.64
N ARG A 94 15.55 7.52 -12.39
CA ARG A 94 16.90 7.64 -11.86
C ARG A 94 17.27 6.38 -11.08
N ASN A 95 18.53 6.00 -11.15
CA ASN A 95 19.06 4.81 -10.47
C ASN A 95 19.05 4.92 -8.93
N ASP A 96 18.86 6.12 -8.39
CA ASP A 96 18.76 6.39 -6.96
C ASP A 96 17.32 6.57 -6.46
N GLU A 97 16.33 6.24 -7.28
CA GLU A 97 14.91 6.26 -6.96
C GLU A 97 14.39 4.84 -6.75
N ILE A 98 13.48 4.68 -5.77
CA ILE A 98 12.83 3.40 -5.48
C ILE A 98 11.31 3.59 -5.46
N MET A 99 10.58 2.56 -5.86
CA MET A 99 9.12 2.61 -5.84
C MET A 99 8.59 2.58 -4.40
N ALA A 100 7.73 3.54 -4.08
CA ALA A 100 7.00 3.61 -2.81
C ALA A 100 5.79 2.68 -2.81
N CYS A 101 5.39 2.26 -1.61
CA CYS A 101 4.16 1.51 -1.37
C CYS A 101 3.42 2.13 -0.20
N VAL A 102 2.33 2.83 -0.49
CA VAL A 102 1.50 3.39 0.58
C VAL A 102 0.72 2.29 1.29
N LYS A 103 0.74 2.30 2.62
CA LYS A 103 0.12 1.26 3.43
C LYS A 103 -0.54 1.83 4.70
N HIS A 104 -1.52 1.12 5.27
CA HIS A 104 -2.17 -0.10 4.78
C HIS A 104 -3.60 0.25 4.33
N PHE A 105 -3.92 0.07 3.10
CA PHE A 105 -5.19 0.51 2.50
C PHE A 105 -6.32 -0.50 2.76
N ALA A 106 -7.31 -0.15 3.60
CA ALA A 106 -7.48 1.14 4.21
C ALA A 106 -8.01 1.04 5.64
N LEU A 107 -7.86 2.13 6.40
CA LEU A 107 -8.46 2.31 7.71
C LEU A 107 -7.84 1.44 8.82
N TYR A 108 -6.64 0.90 8.63
CA TYR A 108 -6.05 -0.07 9.56
C TYR A 108 -5.79 0.52 10.97
N GLY A 109 -5.48 1.80 11.07
CA GLY A 109 -5.33 2.52 12.34
C GLY A 109 -6.64 2.85 13.07
N ALA A 110 -7.80 2.47 12.48
CA ALA A 110 -9.12 2.73 13.04
C ALA A 110 -9.77 1.47 13.64
N GLY A 111 -9.02 0.37 13.80
CA GLY A 111 -9.54 -0.87 14.37
C GLY A 111 -10.19 -0.66 15.73
N GLU A 112 -11.34 -1.31 15.96
CA GLU A 112 -12.09 -1.17 17.20
C GLU A 112 -11.24 -1.52 18.44
N ALA A 113 -11.38 -0.69 19.47
CA ALA A 113 -10.66 -0.78 20.74
C ALA A 113 -9.12 -0.68 20.62
N GLY A 114 -8.60 -0.13 19.50
CA GLY A 114 -7.17 -0.04 19.22
C GLY A 114 -6.51 -1.40 19.02
N ARG A 115 -7.27 -2.44 18.72
CA ARG A 115 -6.73 -3.78 18.49
C ARG A 115 -6.28 -3.94 17.04
N ASP A 116 -5.11 -4.49 16.88
CA ASP A 116 -4.58 -4.85 15.57
C ASP A 116 -5.47 -5.93 14.91
N TYR A 117 -5.56 -5.92 13.58
CA TYR A 117 -6.42 -6.82 12.79
C TYR A 117 -7.94 -6.70 13.01
N ASN A 118 -8.39 -5.85 13.92
CA ASN A 118 -9.81 -5.79 14.29
C ASN A 118 -10.64 -5.04 13.23
N THR A 119 -11.95 -5.27 13.26
CA THR A 119 -12.91 -4.68 12.33
C THR A 119 -12.98 -3.16 12.47
N VAL A 120 -13.38 -2.50 11.39
CA VAL A 120 -13.66 -1.06 11.34
C VAL A 120 -15.10 -0.86 10.90
N ASP A 121 -15.88 -0.18 11.75
CA ASP A 121 -17.25 0.24 11.46
C ASP A 121 -17.38 1.76 11.61
N MET A 122 -17.61 2.44 10.49
CA MET A 122 -17.85 3.87 10.48
C MET A 122 -18.55 4.32 9.19
N SER A 123 -19.20 5.50 9.24
CA SER A 123 -19.81 6.07 8.05
C SER A 123 -18.77 6.42 6.98
N ARG A 124 -19.16 6.34 5.70
CA ARG A 124 -18.29 6.75 4.57
C ARG A 124 -17.84 8.21 4.69
N ASN A 125 -18.70 9.09 5.20
CA ASN A 125 -18.33 10.49 5.43
C ASN A 125 -17.13 10.60 6.40
N ARG A 126 -17.15 9.81 7.47
CA ARG A 126 -16.03 9.76 8.42
C ARG A 126 -14.79 9.14 7.80
N MET A 127 -14.93 8.07 7.02
CA MET A 127 -13.82 7.44 6.30
C MET A 127 -13.06 8.48 5.46
N PHE A 128 -13.76 9.21 4.58
CA PHE A 128 -13.12 10.15 3.66
C PHE A 128 -12.54 11.37 4.38
N ASN A 129 -13.22 11.93 5.37
CA ASN A 129 -12.76 13.15 6.03
C ASN A 129 -11.65 12.90 7.07
N GLU A 130 -11.57 11.70 7.68
CA GLU A 130 -10.71 11.48 8.82
C GLU A 130 -9.58 10.47 8.58
N TYR A 131 -9.74 9.53 7.64
CA TYR A 131 -8.81 8.42 7.50
C TYR A 131 -8.25 8.21 6.10
N MET A 132 -9.00 8.54 5.05
CA MET A 132 -8.62 8.17 3.69
C MET A 132 -7.79 9.24 2.96
N TYR A 133 -7.80 10.48 3.44
CA TYR A 133 -7.10 11.58 2.80
C TYR A 133 -5.58 11.35 2.61
N PRO A 134 -4.82 10.76 3.56
CA PRO A 134 -3.40 10.50 3.33
C PRO A 134 -3.12 9.53 2.19
N TYR A 135 -3.97 8.54 1.98
CA TYR A 135 -3.85 7.61 0.84
C TYR A 135 -4.13 8.32 -0.49
N GLU A 136 -5.18 9.15 -0.54
CA GLU A 136 -5.50 9.96 -1.72
C GLU A 136 -4.35 10.91 -2.08
N ALA A 137 -3.76 11.56 -1.07
CA ALA A 137 -2.59 12.43 -1.24
C ALA A 137 -1.37 11.67 -1.81
N ALA A 138 -1.13 10.43 -1.35
CA ALA A 138 -0.08 9.57 -1.89
C ALA A 138 -0.36 9.15 -3.34
N VAL A 139 -1.61 8.83 -3.68
CA VAL A 139 -2.02 8.51 -5.06
C VAL A 139 -1.77 9.71 -5.98
N HIS A 140 -2.18 10.91 -5.57
CA HIS A 140 -1.95 12.13 -6.33
C HIS A 140 -0.46 12.55 -6.39
N ALA A 141 0.38 12.04 -5.48
CA ALA A 141 1.84 12.17 -5.57
C ALA A 141 2.49 11.13 -6.49
N GLY A 142 1.71 10.26 -7.13
CA GLY A 142 2.19 9.29 -8.11
C GLY A 142 2.73 7.99 -7.51
N VAL A 143 2.31 7.59 -6.30
CA VAL A 143 2.76 6.34 -5.68
C VAL A 143 2.59 5.14 -6.62
N GLY A 144 3.64 4.31 -6.75
CA GLY A 144 3.66 3.20 -7.70
C GLY A 144 2.93 1.95 -7.22
N SER A 145 2.77 1.77 -5.90
CA SER A 145 2.07 0.62 -5.33
C SER A 145 1.30 0.95 -4.06
N VAL A 146 0.32 0.11 -3.74
CA VAL A 146 -0.53 0.19 -2.55
C VAL A 146 -0.58 -1.17 -1.88
N MET A 147 -0.46 -1.23 -0.57
CA MET A 147 -0.62 -2.45 0.20
C MET A 147 -1.99 -2.49 0.86
N ALA A 148 -2.75 -3.56 0.60
CA ALA A 148 -4.05 -3.79 1.21
C ALA A 148 -3.91 -4.13 2.69
N SER A 149 -4.81 -3.62 3.53
CA SER A 149 -4.82 -3.90 4.97
C SER A 149 -5.50 -5.21 5.34
N PHE A 150 -5.29 -5.67 6.56
CA PHE A 150 -5.89 -6.89 7.10
C PHE A 150 -7.32 -6.74 7.58
N ASN A 151 -7.65 -5.57 8.15
CA ASN A 151 -8.92 -5.34 8.84
C ASN A 151 -10.13 -5.45 7.91
N GLU A 152 -11.25 -5.76 8.50
CA GLU A 152 -12.54 -5.62 7.84
C GLU A 152 -13.01 -4.18 7.83
N VAL A 153 -13.65 -3.80 6.75
CA VAL A 153 -14.34 -2.51 6.61
C VAL A 153 -15.78 -2.81 6.21
N ASP A 154 -16.72 -2.43 7.06
CA ASP A 154 -18.15 -2.71 6.84
C ASP A 154 -18.42 -4.22 6.62
N GLY A 155 -17.76 -5.06 7.45
CA GLY A 155 -17.87 -6.53 7.42
C GLY A 155 -17.21 -7.23 6.24
N VAL A 156 -16.40 -6.50 5.44
CA VAL A 156 -15.66 -7.07 4.30
C VAL A 156 -14.16 -6.85 4.50
N PRO A 157 -13.31 -7.91 4.50
CA PRO A 157 -11.86 -7.74 4.56
C PRO A 157 -11.38 -6.78 3.47
N ALA A 158 -10.54 -5.81 3.83
CA ALA A 158 -10.06 -4.80 2.90
C ALA A 158 -9.45 -5.42 1.64
N THR A 159 -8.69 -6.50 1.79
CA THR A 159 -8.08 -7.28 0.68
C THR A 159 -9.13 -7.84 -0.30
N ALA A 160 -10.37 -8.13 0.13
CA ALA A 160 -11.46 -8.58 -0.73
C ALA A 160 -12.51 -7.49 -1.03
N ASN A 161 -12.26 -6.27 -0.58
CA ASN A 161 -13.24 -5.19 -0.68
C ASN A 161 -13.13 -4.46 -2.03
N ARG A 162 -13.99 -4.86 -2.97
CA ARG A 162 -14.04 -4.27 -4.30
C ARG A 162 -14.31 -2.76 -4.29
N TRP A 163 -15.16 -2.29 -3.36
CA TRP A 163 -15.44 -0.86 -3.25
C TRP A 163 -14.15 -0.08 -2.94
N LEU A 164 -13.34 -0.54 -1.97
CA LEU A 164 -12.05 0.08 -1.67
C LEU A 164 -11.09 -0.01 -2.86
N MET A 165 -10.78 -1.23 -3.32
CA MET A 165 -9.70 -1.50 -4.26
C MET A 165 -10.00 -1.03 -5.69
N THR A 166 -11.25 -1.12 -6.13
CA THR A 166 -11.63 -0.76 -7.49
C THR A 166 -12.36 0.57 -7.57
N ASP A 167 -13.42 0.75 -6.79
CA ASP A 167 -14.30 1.90 -7.01
C ASP A 167 -13.69 3.18 -6.42
N VAL A 168 -13.10 3.14 -5.22
CA VAL A 168 -12.40 4.28 -4.63
C VAL A 168 -11.01 4.44 -5.22
N LEU A 169 -10.12 3.46 -4.99
CA LEU A 169 -8.70 3.60 -5.30
C LEU A 169 -8.46 3.83 -6.80
N ARG A 170 -9.02 2.97 -7.67
CA ARG A 170 -8.75 3.04 -9.12
C ARG A 170 -9.65 4.00 -9.88
N LYS A 171 -10.99 3.96 -9.63
CA LYS A 171 -11.91 4.77 -10.43
C LYS A 171 -12.03 6.20 -9.92
N GLN A 172 -12.17 6.39 -8.60
CA GLN A 172 -12.36 7.72 -8.03
C GLN A 172 -11.04 8.50 -7.97
N TRP A 173 -9.95 7.87 -7.48
CA TRP A 173 -8.65 8.54 -7.34
C TRP A 173 -7.71 8.35 -8.53
N GLY A 174 -8.04 7.49 -9.48
CA GLY A 174 -7.25 7.30 -10.70
C GLY A 174 -5.95 6.51 -10.49
N PHE A 175 -5.83 5.71 -9.43
CA PHE A 175 -4.63 4.92 -9.20
C PHE A 175 -4.38 3.90 -10.32
N SER A 176 -3.21 4.01 -10.96
CA SER A 176 -2.81 3.17 -12.09
C SER A 176 -1.79 2.08 -11.71
N GLY A 177 -1.14 2.19 -10.55
CA GLY A 177 -0.15 1.22 -10.07
C GLY A 177 -0.75 -0.13 -9.66
N PHE A 178 0.05 -0.97 -9.01
CA PHE A 178 -0.42 -2.28 -8.56
C PHE A 178 -0.74 -2.30 -7.06
N VAL A 179 -1.64 -3.22 -6.68
CA VAL A 179 -2.01 -3.49 -5.29
C VAL A 179 -1.39 -4.82 -4.87
N VAL A 180 -0.63 -4.81 -3.79
CA VAL A 180 -0.11 -6.00 -3.12
C VAL A 180 -0.90 -6.25 -1.83
N THR A 181 -1.03 -7.51 -1.41
CA THR A 181 -1.54 -7.80 -0.06
C THR A 181 -0.49 -7.47 0.99
N ASP A 182 -0.90 -7.34 2.25
CA ASP A 182 0.03 -7.48 3.36
C ASP A 182 0.52 -8.93 3.49
N PHE A 183 1.49 -9.18 4.37
CA PHE A 183 2.07 -10.50 4.61
C PHE A 183 0.98 -11.51 4.97
N THR A 184 0.85 -12.59 4.20
CA THR A 184 -0.22 -13.59 4.33
C THR A 184 -1.66 -13.06 4.21
N GLY A 185 -1.88 -11.86 3.68
CA GLY A 185 -3.19 -11.19 3.69
C GLY A 185 -4.32 -11.95 2.98
N ILE A 186 -4.02 -12.86 2.05
CA ILE A 186 -5.04 -13.75 1.44
C ILE A 186 -5.39 -14.89 2.39
N SER A 187 -4.40 -15.57 2.96
CA SER A 187 -4.66 -16.67 3.89
C SER A 187 -5.33 -16.20 5.18
N GLU A 188 -5.05 -14.98 5.62
CA GLU A 188 -5.72 -14.34 6.77
C GLU A 188 -7.26 -14.30 6.59
N MET A 189 -7.75 -14.09 5.39
CA MET A 189 -9.18 -14.13 5.10
C MET A 189 -9.81 -15.53 5.30
N VAL A 190 -9.02 -16.59 5.28
CA VAL A 190 -9.50 -17.95 5.61
C VAL A 190 -9.81 -18.02 7.11
N GLU A 191 -8.92 -17.45 7.94
CA GLU A 191 -9.10 -17.39 9.40
C GLU A 191 -10.31 -16.51 9.79
N HIS A 192 -10.62 -15.49 9.00
CA HIS A 192 -11.84 -14.70 9.14
C HIS A 192 -13.12 -15.46 8.69
N GLY A 193 -13.01 -16.70 8.25
CA GLY A 193 -14.16 -17.51 7.85
C GLY A 193 -14.78 -17.14 6.50
N ILE A 194 -14.09 -16.37 5.66
CA ILE A 194 -14.60 -15.89 4.36
C ILE A 194 -14.70 -17.02 3.33
N GLY A 195 -13.92 -18.08 3.50
CA GLY A 195 -13.91 -19.26 2.63
C GLY A 195 -12.56 -19.96 2.59
N ASN A 196 -12.43 -20.97 1.75
CA ASN A 196 -11.14 -21.64 1.54
C ASN A 196 -10.17 -20.77 0.70
N LEU A 197 -8.89 -21.14 0.66
CA LEU A 197 -7.84 -20.38 -0.02
C LEU A 197 -8.20 -20.03 -1.48
N GLN A 198 -8.81 -20.94 -2.24
CA GLN A 198 -9.26 -20.66 -3.60
C GLN A 198 -10.33 -19.55 -3.67
N THR A 199 -11.29 -19.60 -2.74
CA THR A 199 -12.39 -18.62 -2.71
C THR A 199 -11.88 -17.23 -2.36
N VAL A 200 -11.03 -17.12 -1.34
CA VAL A 200 -10.49 -15.82 -0.90
C VAL A 200 -9.51 -15.25 -1.93
N SER A 201 -8.70 -16.08 -2.59
CA SER A 201 -7.81 -15.66 -3.69
C SER A 201 -8.60 -15.08 -4.86
N ALA A 202 -9.68 -15.77 -5.28
CA ALA A 202 -10.54 -15.27 -6.36
C ALA A 202 -11.23 -13.95 -5.97
N ARG A 203 -11.67 -13.80 -4.71
CA ARG A 203 -12.25 -12.55 -4.21
C ARG A 203 -11.25 -11.41 -4.23
N ALA A 204 -10.02 -11.63 -3.75
CA ALA A 204 -8.95 -10.62 -3.74
C ALA A 204 -8.62 -10.14 -5.16
N LEU A 205 -8.39 -11.05 -6.11
CA LEU A 205 -8.13 -10.70 -7.50
C LEU A 205 -9.30 -9.93 -8.13
N ASN A 206 -10.54 -10.37 -7.92
CA ASN A 206 -11.74 -9.70 -8.43
C ASN A 206 -12.00 -8.35 -7.75
N ALA A 207 -11.52 -8.14 -6.52
CA ALA A 207 -11.56 -6.85 -5.85
C ALA A 207 -10.58 -5.84 -6.46
N GLY A 208 -9.47 -6.29 -7.04
CA GLY A 208 -8.46 -5.44 -7.66
C GLY A 208 -7.07 -5.55 -7.07
N VAL A 209 -6.81 -6.58 -6.27
CA VAL A 209 -5.47 -6.95 -5.79
C VAL A 209 -4.72 -7.65 -6.92
N ASP A 210 -3.45 -7.29 -7.12
CA ASP A 210 -2.64 -7.74 -8.23
C ASP A 210 -1.55 -8.74 -7.82
N MET A 211 -1.04 -8.61 -6.59
CA MET A 211 0.06 -9.42 -6.07
C MET A 211 -0.29 -9.98 -4.70
N ASP A 212 -0.05 -11.27 -4.53
CA ASP A 212 -0.18 -12.00 -3.26
C ASP A 212 1.18 -12.09 -2.57
N MET A 213 1.24 -11.60 -1.34
CA MET A 213 2.45 -11.69 -0.52
C MET A 213 2.39 -12.94 0.37
N VAL A 214 3.18 -13.96 0.02
CA VAL A 214 3.50 -15.17 0.81
C VAL A 214 2.36 -16.17 1.02
N SER A 215 1.08 -15.84 0.78
CA SER A 215 -0.03 -16.78 0.99
C SER A 215 -0.04 -17.96 0.02
N GLU A 216 0.70 -17.89 -1.11
CA GLU A 216 0.66 -18.86 -2.22
C GLU A 216 -0.75 -19.06 -2.83
N GLY A 217 -1.69 -18.19 -2.46
CA GLY A 217 -3.07 -18.26 -2.89
C GLY A 217 -3.25 -18.08 -4.38
N PHE A 218 -2.57 -17.07 -4.95
CA PHE A 218 -2.64 -16.81 -6.39
C PHE A 218 -1.96 -17.91 -7.19
N VAL A 219 -0.74 -18.28 -6.84
CA VAL A 219 0.02 -19.33 -7.55
C VAL A 219 -0.68 -20.67 -7.46
N GLY A 220 -1.19 -21.02 -6.27
CA GLY A 220 -1.79 -22.34 -6.03
C GLY A 220 -3.22 -22.49 -6.56
N THR A 221 -3.99 -21.40 -6.74
CA THR A 221 -5.44 -21.55 -6.94
C THR A 221 -6.04 -20.85 -8.16
N LEU A 222 -5.38 -19.81 -8.73
CA LEU A 222 -6.01 -19.02 -9.81
C LEU A 222 -6.24 -19.81 -11.10
N LYS A 223 -5.37 -20.76 -11.43
CA LYS A 223 -5.59 -21.65 -12.59
C LYS A 223 -6.91 -22.41 -12.47
N LYS A 224 -7.18 -22.98 -11.30
CA LYS A 224 -8.43 -23.69 -11.01
C LYS A 224 -9.61 -22.72 -11.00
N SER A 225 -9.46 -21.55 -10.40
CA SER A 225 -10.49 -20.51 -10.36
C SER A 225 -10.88 -20.02 -11.76
N LEU A 226 -9.92 -19.92 -12.67
CA LEU A 226 -10.17 -19.58 -14.07
C LEU A 226 -10.97 -20.68 -14.78
N THR A 227 -10.60 -21.95 -14.60
CA THR A 227 -11.29 -23.10 -15.18
C THR A 227 -12.74 -23.22 -14.68
N GLU A 228 -12.97 -22.88 -13.41
CA GLU A 228 -14.29 -22.90 -12.78
C GLU A 228 -15.11 -21.60 -13.01
N GLY A 229 -14.58 -20.63 -13.75
CA GLY A 229 -15.26 -19.37 -14.05
C GLY A 229 -15.40 -18.41 -12.85
N LYS A 230 -14.66 -18.61 -11.76
CA LYS A 230 -14.65 -17.73 -10.58
C LYS A 230 -13.90 -16.42 -10.83
N ILE A 231 -12.97 -16.43 -11.78
CA ILE A 231 -12.25 -15.25 -12.28
C ILE A 231 -12.26 -15.27 -13.80
N THR A 232 -11.96 -14.14 -14.42
CA THR A 232 -11.84 -14.05 -15.89
C THR A 232 -10.40 -13.86 -16.31
N MET A 233 -10.06 -14.30 -17.56
CA MET A 233 -8.75 -14.01 -18.13
C MET A 233 -8.48 -12.52 -18.17
N LYS A 234 -9.47 -11.70 -18.51
CA LYS A 234 -9.36 -10.25 -18.51
C LYS A 234 -8.91 -9.68 -17.15
N THR A 235 -9.44 -10.24 -16.05
CA THR A 235 -9.06 -9.79 -14.69
C THR A 235 -7.63 -10.19 -14.37
N LEU A 236 -7.24 -11.42 -14.74
CA LEU A 236 -5.89 -11.93 -14.53
C LEU A 236 -4.86 -11.15 -15.36
N ASP A 237 -5.13 -10.94 -16.65
CA ASP A 237 -4.26 -10.17 -17.55
C ASP A 237 -4.07 -8.72 -17.05
N ALA A 238 -5.13 -8.09 -16.56
CA ALA A 238 -5.06 -6.74 -16.03
C ALA A 238 -4.16 -6.65 -14.79
N ALA A 239 -4.19 -7.65 -13.89
CA ALA A 239 -3.31 -7.71 -12.73
C ALA A 239 -1.85 -7.95 -13.15
N CYS A 240 -1.63 -8.91 -14.03
CA CYS A 240 -0.31 -9.22 -14.59
C CYS A 240 0.31 -7.99 -15.29
N HIS A 241 -0.49 -7.29 -16.09
CA HIS A 241 -0.05 -6.09 -16.82
C HIS A 241 0.48 -5.01 -15.87
N ARG A 242 -0.23 -4.71 -14.77
CA ARG A 242 0.22 -3.70 -13.81
C ARG A 242 1.53 -4.05 -13.13
N ILE A 243 1.75 -5.34 -12.82
CA ILE A 243 3.02 -5.81 -12.25
C ILE A 243 4.15 -5.70 -13.28
N LEU A 244 3.89 -6.10 -14.54
CA LEU A 244 4.88 -6.00 -15.61
C LEU A 244 5.22 -4.54 -15.93
N GLU A 245 4.25 -3.65 -15.90
CA GLU A 245 4.46 -2.21 -16.08
C GLU A 245 5.33 -1.62 -14.96
N ALA A 246 5.08 -2.02 -13.70
CA ALA A 246 5.92 -1.62 -12.58
C ALA A 246 7.36 -2.13 -12.74
N LYS A 247 7.55 -3.40 -13.11
CA LYS A 247 8.88 -3.97 -13.40
C LYS A 247 9.57 -3.23 -14.56
N TYR A 248 8.82 -2.87 -15.59
CA TYR A 248 9.35 -2.10 -16.71
C TYR A 248 9.84 -0.71 -16.29
N LYS A 249 9.06 0.02 -15.47
CA LYS A 249 9.45 1.33 -14.92
C LYS A 249 10.70 1.25 -14.06
N LEU A 250 10.85 0.17 -13.31
CA LEU A 250 12.00 -0.09 -12.44
C LEU A 250 13.18 -0.75 -13.17
N GLU A 251 13.09 -0.92 -14.48
CA GLU A 251 14.10 -1.60 -15.32
C GLU A 251 14.47 -3.03 -14.87
N ILE A 252 13.61 -3.67 -14.07
CA ILE A 252 13.85 -5.03 -13.58
C ILE A 252 13.86 -6.01 -14.75
N GLY A 253 14.96 -6.76 -14.87
CA GLY A 253 15.15 -7.77 -15.92
C GLY A 253 15.68 -7.22 -17.26
N ARG A 254 16.02 -5.93 -17.35
CA ARG A 254 16.79 -5.42 -18.48
C ARG A 254 18.27 -5.79 -18.30
N ALA A 255 18.87 -6.36 -19.34
CA ALA A 255 20.31 -6.48 -19.40
C ALA A 255 20.89 -5.06 -19.52
N HIS A 256 21.77 -4.68 -18.61
CA HIS A 256 22.60 -3.50 -18.80
C HIS A 256 23.59 -3.84 -19.93
N VAL A 257 23.36 -3.27 -21.09
CA VAL A 257 24.27 -3.35 -22.24
C VAL A 257 25.23 -2.19 -22.16
#